data_6bfc934fddc1273396c189e72e0cfff5
#
_entry.id   6bfc934fddc1273396c189e72e0cfff5
#
_cell.length_a   1.000
_cell.length_b   1.000
_cell.length_c   1.000
_cell.angle_alpha   90.00
_cell.angle_beta   90.00
_cell.angle_gamma   90.00
#
_symmetry.space_group_name_H-M   'P 1'
#
loop_
_entity.id
_entity.type
_entity.pdbx_description
1 polymer ?
#
loop_
_entity_poly.entity_id
_entity_poly.type
_entity_poly.pdbx_seq_one_letter_code
_entity_poly.pdbx_strand_id
1 'polypeptide(L)'
;LLEDKSGDIWVGTFDNGICRFDVKKQRFYQYPEVTVLNRTNFLLQDTAENIWICNWGNGVSKMNNRETSKHARYTQFGYETDYECIFKCLQQLPDKNILVGTNQGLYRIDNNNKLIPINTDVYSSGFISNEDINDLFIDNQKNIWIATANSGVYIAYKEKKIFTNYPMKSSLEPYQNLKVNALYEWNKNVLLLGVDKIGFSFYDKKVGKNTGYKEISKYNELFKQWPGNVQFIFKHPSKKELWFGTQFGGLIICQLKDREISSCQYYLHHLGKTKIGSCINSIISDKDGNIWIGSDEGLNIITTNNDTLSYDTYNRIQCIYQDHTATVLALIHIS
;
A
#
# COMPACT_ATOMS: atom_id res chain seq x y z
N LEU A 1 -2.24 8.44 -1.49
CA LEU A 1 -2.60 9.16 -2.70
C LEU A 1 -3.26 8.26 -3.71
N LEU A 2 -4.06 8.85 -4.59
CA LEU A 2 -4.76 8.15 -5.66
C LEU A 2 -4.84 9.04 -6.89
N GLU A 3 -4.47 8.55 -8.05
CA GLU A 3 -4.84 9.14 -9.32
C GLU A 3 -6.22 8.67 -9.72
N ASP A 4 -7.02 9.60 -10.14
CA ASP A 4 -8.26 9.23 -10.78
C ASP A 4 -8.13 9.15 -12.32
N LYS A 5 -9.09 8.53 -12.97
CA LYS A 5 -9.12 8.38 -14.43
C LYS A 5 -9.18 9.70 -15.19
N SER A 6 -9.53 10.80 -14.54
CA SER A 6 -9.53 12.15 -15.13
C SER A 6 -8.14 12.76 -15.13
N GLY A 7 -7.26 12.17 -14.35
CA GLY A 7 -5.93 12.64 -14.17
C GLY A 7 -5.77 13.61 -13.01
N ASP A 8 -6.73 13.74 -12.14
CA ASP A 8 -6.64 14.53 -10.92
C ASP A 8 -6.06 13.70 -9.78
N ILE A 9 -5.37 14.37 -8.85
CA ILE A 9 -4.68 13.72 -7.75
C ILE A 9 -5.44 13.86 -6.45
N TRP A 10 -5.73 12.74 -5.83
CA TRP A 10 -6.34 12.68 -4.51
C TRP A 10 -5.28 12.41 -3.46
N VAL A 11 -5.27 13.23 -2.44
CA VAL A 11 -4.30 13.19 -1.34
C VAL A 11 -5.03 12.95 -0.03
N GLY A 12 -4.73 11.80 0.60
CA GLY A 12 -5.13 11.54 1.98
C GLY A 12 -4.05 11.99 2.94
N THR A 13 -4.44 12.69 3.99
CA THR A 13 -3.54 13.21 5.01
C THR A 13 -3.83 12.60 6.38
N PHE A 14 -2.89 12.75 7.30
CA PHE A 14 -3.05 12.26 8.66
C PHE A 14 -3.95 13.16 9.51
N ASP A 15 -3.94 14.48 9.30
CA ASP A 15 -4.65 15.43 10.16
C ASP A 15 -5.63 16.37 9.43
N ASN A 16 -5.59 16.44 8.10
CA ASN A 16 -6.36 17.40 7.31
C ASN A 16 -7.30 16.77 6.27
N GLY A 17 -7.66 15.50 6.48
CA GLY A 17 -8.59 14.82 5.60
C GLY A 17 -8.06 14.53 4.21
N ILE A 18 -8.87 14.78 3.19
CA ILE A 18 -8.50 14.60 1.79
C ILE A 18 -8.56 15.90 1.02
N CYS A 19 -7.72 15.99 0.01
CA CYS A 19 -7.84 17.02 -1.01
C CYS A 19 -7.64 16.44 -2.41
N ARG A 20 -8.12 17.14 -3.42
CA ARG A 20 -7.91 16.83 -4.82
C ARG A 20 -7.16 17.98 -5.48
N PHE A 21 -6.15 17.67 -6.22
CA PHE A 21 -5.50 18.59 -7.12
C PHE A 21 -6.03 18.40 -8.55
N ASP A 22 -6.64 19.45 -9.06
CA ASP A 22 -7.06 19.56 -10.46
C ASP A 22 -5.82 19.94 -11.29
N VAL A 23 -5.31 18.98 -12.02
CA VAL A 23 -4.08 19.14 -12.80
C VAL A 23 -4.22 20.18 -13.91
N LYS A 24 -5.38 20.24 -14.56
CA LYS A 24 -5.61 21.20 -15.65
C LYS A 24 -5.66 22.63 -15.15
N LYS A 25 -6.24 22.83 -13.96
CA LYS A 25 -6.38 24.17 -13.37
C LYS A 25 -5.25 24.53 -12.41
N GLN A 26 -4.32 23.59 -12.14
CA GLN A 26 -3.23 23.76 -11.19
C GLN A 26 -3.73 24.25 -9.83
N ARG A 27 -4.83 23.63 -9.31
CA ARG A 27 -5.51 24.11 -8.11
C ARG A 27 -5.94 22.96 -7.21
N PHE A 28 -5.75 23.14 -5.90
CA PHE A 28 -6.27 22.26 -4.87
C PHE A 28 -7.73 22.55 -4.53
N TYR A 29 -8.48 21.48 -4.31
CA TYR A 29 -9.81 21.47 -3.73
C TYR A 29 -9.78 20.64 -2.46
N GLN A 30 -10.14 21.23 -1.33
CA GLN A 30 -10.25 20.53 -0.05
C GLN A 30 -11.67 19.98 0.14
N TYR A 31 -11.77 18.85 0.82
CA TYR A 31 -13.02 18.17 1.13
C TYR A 31 -13.15 17.95 2.65
N PRO A 32 -13.28 19.03 3.45
CA PRO A 32 -13.30 18.93 4.91
C PRO A 32 -14.50 18.14 5.43
N GLU A 33 -15.62 18.12 4.68
CA GLU A 33 -16.85 17.43 5.08
C GLU A 33 -16.74 15.89 4.97
N VAL A 34 -15.81 15.36 4.17
CA VAL A 34 -15.61 13.92 3.96
C VAL A 34 -14.82 13.30 5.11
N THR A 35 -14.22 14.10 5.94
CA THR A 35 -13.25 13.67 6.92
C THR A 35 -13.56 14.24 8.30
N VAL A 36 -14.58 13.69 8.93
CA VAL A 36 -14.97 14.08 10.30
C VAL A 36 -13.87 13.75 11.32
N LEU A 37 -12.97 12.80 11.02
CA LEU A 37 -11.74 12.52 11.77
C LEU A 37 -10.59 12.20 10.79
N ASN A 38 -9.76 13.03 10.64
CA ASN A 38 -8.62 13.46 9.89
C ASN A 38 -7.52 12.44 9.52
N ARG A 39 -7.73 11.11 9.57
CA ARG A 39 -6.66 10.13 9.33
C ARG A 39 -7.00 9.24 8.15
N THR A 40 -6.60 9.65 6.95
CA THR A 40 -6.79 8.84 5.74
C THR A 40 -5.66 7.83 5.59
N ASN A 41 -5.99 6.54 5.62
CA ASN A 41 -5.02 5.45 5.46
C ASN A 41 -4.88 5.00 4.01
N PHE A 42 -5.98 4.95 3.26
CA PHE A 42 -5.98 4.40 1.91
C PHE A 42 -7.01 5.07 1.02
N LEU A 43 -6.71 5.15 -0.28
CA LEU A 43 -7.60 5.67 -1.32
C LEU A 43 -7.69 4.66 -2.46
N LEU A 44 -8.88 4.48 -3.02
CA LEU A 44 -9.14 3.64 -4.18
C LEU A 44 -10.13 4.32 -5.12
N GLN A 45 -9.88 4.30 -6.43
CA GLN A 45 -10.91 4.59 -7.42
C GLN A 45 -11.51 3.30 -7.96
N ASP A 46 -12.84 3.20 -7.93
CA ASP A 46 -13.53 2.06 -8.49
C ASP A 46 -13.73 2.17 -10.01
N THR A 47 -14.21 1.12 -10.64
CA THR A 47 -14.48 1.09 -12.09
C THR A 47 -15.60 2.05 -12.52
N ALA A 48 -16.44 2.50 -11.59
CA ALA A 48 -17.48 3.51 -11.79
C ALA A 48 -16.99 4.94 -11.47
N GLU A 49 -15.69 5.11 -11.26
CA GLU A 49 -15.01 6.38 -10.99
C GLU A 49 -15.34 7.00 -9.62
N ASN A 50 -15.91 6.27 -8.70
CA ASN A 50 -16.06 6.75 -7.33
C ASN A 50 -14.73 6.65 -6.59
N ILE A 51 -14.48 7.60 -5.70
CA ILE A 51 -13.33 7.60 -4.78
C ILE A 51 -13.76 7.00 -3.45
N TRP A 52 -13.04 5.96 -3.05
CA TRP A 52 -13.21 5.28 -1.77
C TRP A 52 -12.08 5.66 -0.84
N ILE A 53 -12.38 5.94 0.42
CA ILE A 53 -11.46 6.53 1.40
C ILE A 53 -11.52 5.71 2.67
N CYS A 54 -10.42 5.09 3.06
CA CYS A 54 -10.27 4.47 4.37
C CYS A 54 -9.83 5.50 5.40
N ASN A 55 -10.52 5.53 6.54
CA ASN A 55 -10.21 6.43 7.64
C ASN A 55 -9.89 5.65 8.91
N TRP A 56 -9.02 6.19 9.73
CA TRP A 56 -8.73 5.67 11.05
C TRP A 56 -9.89 5.97 12.00
N GLY A 57 -10.61 4.94 12.46
CA GLY A 57 -11.70 5.08 13.41
C GLY A 57 -13.05 5.55 12.85
N ASN A 58 -13.14 5.86 11.54
CA ASN A 58 -14.35 6.42 10.91
C ASN A 58 -14.87 5.65 9.70
N GLY A 59 -14.50 4.39 9.60
CA GLY A 59 -14.98 3.56 8.51
C GLY A 59 -14.40 3.92 7.14
N VAL A 60 -15.21 3.66 6.12
CA VAL A 60 -14.91 3.93 4.72
C VAL A 60 -15.90 4.95 4.19
N SER A 61 -15.42 5.95 3.47
CA SER A 61 -16.26 6.92 2.76
C SER A 61 -16.20 6.65 1.26
N LYS A 62 -17.33 6.75 0.58
CA LYS A 62 -17.45 6.69 -0.87
C LYS A 62 -17.91 8.05 -1.39
N MET A 63 -17.18 8.62 -2.31
CA MET A 63 -17.46 9.91 -2.90
C MET A 63 -17.54 9.82 -4.42
N ASN A 64 -18.46 10.58 -5.03
CA ASN A 64 -18.49 10.73 -6.47
C ASN A 64 -17.37 11.67 -6.93
N ASN A 65 -16.47 11.17 -7.79
CA ASN A 65 -15.30 11.90 -8.27
C ASN A 65 -15.63 13.21 -9.03
N ARG A 66 -16.78 13.30 -9.67
CA ARG A 66 -17.09 14.41 -10.58
C ARG A 66 -17.62 15.68 -9.90
N GLU A 67 -17.84 15.62 -8.60
CA GLU A 67 -18.41 16.76 -7.89
C GLU A 67 -17.31 17.69 -7.35
N THR A 68 -17.58 19.00 -7.39
CA THR A 68 -16.72 20.00 -6.77
C THR A 68 -16.81 19.89 -5.24
N SER A 69 -15.81 20.40 -4.53
CA SER A 69 -15.75 20.36 -3.06
C SER A 69 -17.01 20.87 -2.34
N LYS A 70 -17.79 21.74 -2.98
CA LYS A 70 -19.03 22.32 -2.41
C LYS A 70 -20.26 21.42 -2.59
N HIS A 71 -20.21 20.40 -3.44
CA HIS A 71 -21.34 19.55 -3.81
C HIS A 71 -20.99 18.06 -3.79
N ALA A 72 -19.85 17.71 -3.24
CA ALA A 72 -19.43 16.31 -3.15
C ALA A 72 -20.45 15.54 -2.28
N ARG A 73 -21.05 14.50 -2.85
CA ARG A 73 -21.89 13.57 -2.11
C ARG A 73 -21.06 12.39 -1.69
N TYR A 74 -21.12 12.04 -0.42
CA TYR A 74 -20.44 10.89 0.12
C TYR A 74 -21.40 10.00 0.93
N THR A 75 -21.08 8.72 0.94
CA THR A 75 -21.76 7.72 1.78
C THR A 75 -20.70 7.12 2.68
N GLN A 76 -20.96 7.03 3.95
CA GLN A 76 -20.05 6.48 4.94
C GLN A 76 -20.50 5.08 5.37
N PHE A 77 -19.54 4.18 5.53
CA PHE A 77 -19.73 2.80 5.93
C PHE A 77 -18.90 2.51 7.19
N GLY A 78 -19.45 1.74 8.13
CA GLY A 78 -18.72 1.30 9.32
C GLY A 78 -18.49 2.37 10.38
N TYR A 79 -19.22 3.49 10.35
CA TYR A 79 -19.17 4.51 11.39
C TYR A 79 -19.79 4.06 12.72
N GLU A 80 -20.58 2.99 12.70
CA GLU A 80 -21.18 2.35 13.89
C GLU A 80 -20.25 1.31 14.51
N THR A 81 -19.12 1.01 13.85
CA THR A 81 -18.11 0.13 14.42
C THR A 81 -17.34 0.89 15.50
N ASP A 82 -16.82 0.13 16.46
CA ASP A 82 -16.04 0.66 17.55
C ASP A 82 -14.96 1.64 17.07
N TYR A 83 -14.73 2.75 17.76
CA TYR A 83 -13.70 3.75 17.43
C TYR A 83 -12.28 3.16 17.31
N GLU A 84 -12.07 1.96 17.81
CA GLU A 84 -10.82 1.20 17.69
C GLU A 84 -10.67 0.48 16.33
N CYS A 85 -11.72 0.44 15.50
CA CYS A 85 -11.60 -0.21 14.19
C CYS A 85 -10.86 0.68 13.19
N ILE A 86 -9.69 0.22 12.78
CA ILE A 86 -8.84 0.91 11.82
C ILE A 86 -9.03 0.30 10.43
N PHE A 87 -9.56 1.10 9.51
CA PHE A 87 -9.71 0.72 8.11
C PHE A 87 -8.40 1.01 7.37
N LYS A 88 -7.75 -0.01 6.79
CA LYS A 88 -6.36 0.08 6.34
C LYS A 88 -6.18 0.04 4.84
N CYS A 89 -6.90 -0.84 4.15
CA CYS A 89 -6.73 -1.06 2.71
C CYS A 89 -8.04 -1.43 2.03
N LEU A 90 -8.10 -1.19 0.73
CA LEU A 90 -9.27 -1.44 -0.13
C LEU A 90 -8.83 -2.15 -1.40
N GLN A 91 -9.68 -3.05 -1.89
CA GLN A 91 -9.50 -3.68 -3.19
C GLN A 91 -10.84 -3.91 -3.88
N GLN A 92 -11.01 -3.42 -5.11
CA GLN A 92 -12.20 -3.73 -5.88
C GLN A 92 -12.10 -5.13 -6.48
N LEU A 93 -13.15 -5.91 -6.27
CA LEU A 93 -13.31 -7.25 -6.85
C LEU A 93 -13.87 -7.17 -8.30
N PRO A 94 -13.70 -8.23 -9.10
CA PRO A 94 -14.27 -8.31 -10.45
C PRO A 94 -15.81 -8.19 -10.48
N ASP A 95 -16.49 -8.58 -9.40
CA ASP A 95 -17.95 -8.45 -9.23
C ASP A 95 -18.39 -7.06 -8.75
N LYS A 96 -17.46 -6.08 -8.75
CA LYS A 96 -17.61 -4.69 -8.32
C LYS A 96 -17.78 -4.46 -6.82
N ASN A 97 -17.86 -5.50 -5.99
CA ASN A 97 -17.79 -5.36 -4.55
C ASN A 97 -16.43 -4.79 -4.13
N ILE A 98 -16.38 -4.13 -2.98
CA ILE A 98 -15.13 -3.61 -2.40
C ILE A 98 -14.75 -4.46 -1.20
N LEU A 99 -13.57 -5.07 -1.23
CA LEU A 99 -12.95 -5.64 -0.04
C LEU A 99 -12.32 -4.54 0.80
N VAL A 100 -12.44 -4.69 2.11
CA VAL A 100 -11.96 -3.73 3.10
C VAL A 100 -11.16 -4.49 4.15
N GLY A 101 -9.87 -4.21 4.23
CA GLY A 101 -9.01 -4.74 5.27
C GLY A 101 -8.98 -3.80 6.48
N THR A 102 -9.13 -4.37 7.66
CA THR A 102 -9.12 -3.65 8.94
C THR A 102 -8.20 -4.32 9.95
N ASN A 103 -7.98 -3.68 11.09
CA ASN A 103 -7.31 -4.31 12.24
C ASN A 103 -8.17 -5.35 12.96
N GLN A 104 -9.43 -5.51 12.58
CA GLN A 104 -10.41 -6.44 13.16
C GLN A 104 -10.97 -7.41 12.12
N GLY A 105 -10.24 -7.68 11.05
CA GLY A 105 -10.62 -8.64 10.01
C GLY A 105 -10.93 -8.03 8.66
N LEU A 106 -11.50 -8.88 7.81
CA LEU A 106 -11.86 -8.56 6.43
C LEU A 106 -13.35 -8.31 6.31
N TYR A 107 -13.71 -7.22 5.64
CA TYR A 107 -15.09 -6.85 5.34
C TYR A 107 -15.29 -6.75 3.82
N ARG A 108 -16.55 -6.70 3.42
CA ARG A 108 -16.97 -6.45 2.04
C ARG A 108 -18.08 -5.41 2.03
N ILE A 109 -17.96 -4.42 1.17
CA ILE A 109 -19.08 -3.54 0.80
C ILE A 109 -19.69 -4.09 -0.48
N ASP A 110 -20.95 -4.47 -0.39
CA ASP A 110 -21.70 -5.05 -1.51
C ASP A 110 -22.28 -3.98 -2.45
N ASN A 111 -22.88 -4.42 -3.56
CA ASN A 111 -23.49 -3.52 -4.55
C ASN A 111 -24.72 -2.77 -4.00
N ASN A 112 -25.27 -3.18 -2.84
CA ASN A 112 -26.35 -2.50 -2.13
C ASN A 112 -25.82 -1.49 -1.10
N ASN A 113 -24.50 -1.21 -1.12
CA ASN A 113 -23.81 -0.34 -0.19
C ASN A 113 -23.88 -0.81 1.29
N LYS A 114 -23.87 -2.11 1.52
CA LYS A 114 -23.84 -2.67 2.87
C LYS A 114 -22.45 -3.19 3.22
N LEU A 115 -21.91 -2.76 4.37
CA LEU A 115 -20.69 -3.30 4.93
C LEU A 115 -20.99 -4.62 5.65
N ILE A 116 -20.36 -5.70 5.22
CA ILE A 116 -20.61 -7.06 5.69
C ILE A 116 -19.27 -7.67 6.11
N PRO A 117 -19.15 -8.18 7.35
CA PRO A 117 -17.96 -8.92 7.75
C PRO A 117 -17.83 -10.21 6.94
N ILE A 118 -16.64 -10.53 6.51
CA ILE A 118 -16.35 -11.81 5.86
C ILE A 118 -15.98 -12.80 6.96
N ASN A 119 -16.99 -13.50 7.44
CA ASN A 119 -16.80 -14.64 8.31
C ASN A 119 -16.52 -15.83 7.40
N THR A 120 -15.28 -16.33 7.42
CA THR A 120 -14.97 -17.60 6.76
C THR A 120 -15.64 -18.71 7.56
N ASP A 121 -16.55 -19.40 6.92
CA ASP A 121 -17.31 -20.49 7.55
C ASP A 121 -16.41 -21.58 8.16
N VAL A 122 -16.99 -22.27 9.11
CA VAL A 122 -16.48 -23.27 10.06
C VAL A 122 -15.60 -24.38 9.47
N TYR A 123 -15.44 -24.45 8.15
CA TYR A 123 -14.70 -25.49 7.44
C TYR A 123 -13.33 -25.07 6.88
N SER A 124 -12.93 -23.82 7.00
CA SER A 124 -11.60 -23.36 6.61
C SER A 124 -10.69 -23.23 7.82
N SER A 125 -9.50 -23.77 7.73
CA SER A 125 -8.48 -23.84 8.80
C SER A 125 -7.88 -22.47 9.20
N GLY A 126 -8.56 -21.36 8.98
CA GLY A 126 -8.09 -20.04 9.33
C GLY A 126 -9.22 -19.01 9.41
N PHE A 127 -9.45 -18.50 10.61
CA PHE A 127 -10.38 -17.38 10.83
C PHE A 127 -9.71 -16.08 10.42
N ILE A 128 -10.19 -15.44 9.35
CA ILE A 128 -9.74 -14.08 8.95
C ILE A 128 -10.53 -12.99 9.68
N SER A 129 -11.56 -13.35 10.43
CA SER A 129 -12.50 -12.43 11.07
C SER A 129 -11.90 -11.55 12.17
N ASN A 130 -10.73 -11.90 12.71
CA ASN A 130 -10.07 -11.12 13.77
C ASN A 130 -8.60 -10.81 13.42
N GLU A 131 -8.24 -10.95 12.15
CA GLU A 131 -6.88 -10.66 11.70
C GLU A 131 -6.67 -9.18 11.47
N ASP A 132 -5.52 -8.70 11.82
CA ASP A 132 -5.09 -7.35 11.44
C ASP A 132 -4.56 -7.35 10.01
N ILE A 133 -5.38 -6.85 9.05
CA ILE A 133 -5.11 -6.85 7.62
C ILE A 133 -4.29 -5.61 7.25
N ASN A 134 -3.14 -5.82 6.64
CA ASN A 134 -2.24 -4.74 6.23
C ASN A 134 -2.35 -4.39 4.75
N ASP A 135 -2.55 -5.40 3.89
CA ASP A 135 -2.61 -5.19 2.44
C ASP A 135 -3.47 -6.23 1.74
N LEU A 136 -4.04 -5.84 0.60
CA LEU A 136 -4.87 -6.67 -0.27
C LEU A 136 -4.34 -6.59 -1.70
N PHE A 137 -4.17 -7.74 -2.34
CA PHE A 137 -3.65 -7.81 -3.70
C PHE A 137 -4.40 -8.86 -4.53
N ILE A 138 -4.77 -8.53 -5.76
CA ILE A 138 -5.34 -9.47 -6.72
C ILE A 138 -4.28 -9.80 -7.77
N ASP A 139 -3.87 -11.08 -7.84
CA ASP A 139 -2.89 -11.51 -8.81
C ASP A 139 -3.49 -11.65 -10.23
N ASN A 140 -2.63 -11.88 -11.22
CA ASN A 140 -3.06 -12.04 -12.61
C ASN A 140 -3.92 -13.30 -12.86
N GLN A 141 -3.91 -14.26 -11.93
CA GLN A 141 -4.79 -15.43 -11.91
C GLN A 141 -6.14 -15.13 -11.23
N LYS A 142 -6.32 -13.89 -10.74
CA LYS A 142 -7.51 -13.43 -9.99
C LYS A 142 -7.67 -14.08 -8.62
N ASN A 143 -6.59 -14.58 -8.03
CA ASN A 143 -6.58 -14.96 -6.63
C ASN A 143 -6.41 -13.71 -5.76
N ILE A 144 -7.04 -13.71 -4.60
CA ILE A 144 -6.94 -12.61 -3.63
C ILE A 144 -5.92 -13.00 -2.57
N TRP A 145 -4.90 -12.17 -2.42
CA TRP A 145 -3.86 -12.29 -1.42
C TRP A 145 -4.09 -11.27 -0.33
N ILE A 146 -3.95 -11.68 0.92
CA ILE A 146 -4.24 -10.87 2.10
C ILE A 146 -3.05 -10.94 3.03
N ALA A 147 -2.36 -9.83 3.19
CA ALA A 147 -1.26 -9.68 4.12
C ALA A 147 -1.77 -9.35 5.52
N THR A 148 -1.29 -10.04 6.54
CA THR A 148 -1.71 -9.85 7.92
C THR A 148 -0.55 -9.48 8.83
N ALA A 149 -0.88 -8.87 9.98
CA ALA A 149 0.10 -8.46 10.96
C ALA A 149 0.70 -9.64 11.75
N ASN A 150 -0.07 -10.71 11.97
CA ASN A 150 0.35 -11.76 12.90
C ASN A 150 0.26 -13.19 12.35
N SER A 151 -0.44 -13.40 11.24
CA SER A 151 -0.77 -14.73 10.73
C SER A 151 -0.20 -15.02 9.34
N GLY A 152 0.68 -14.13 8.84
CA GLY A 152 1.31 -14.29 7.52
C GLY A 152 0.39 -13.88 6.38
N VAL A 153 0.14 -14.77 5.42
CA VAL A 153 -0.62 -14.48 4.22
C VAL A 153 -1.79 -15.46 4.07
N TYR A 154 -2.96 -14.92 3.78
CA TYR A 154 -4.11 -15.70 3.35
C TYR A 154 -4.29 -15.60 1.84
N ILE A 155 -4.78 -16.66 1.22
CA ILE A 155 -5.11 -16.71 -0.20
C ILE A 155 -6.56 -17.17 -0.34
N ALA A 156 -7.34 -16.40 -1.09
CA ALA A 156 -8.62 -16.85 -1.62
C ALA A 156 -8.46 -17.20 -3.09
N TYR A 157 -8.52 -18.48 -3.41
CA TYR A 157 -8.48 -18.93 -4.79
C TYR A 157 -9.80 -18.63 -5.48
N LYS A 158 -9.72 -18.05 -6.69
CA LYS A 158 -10.89 -17.71 -7.51
C LYS A 158 -11.91 -18.86 -7.64
N GLU A 159 -11.39 -20.09 -7.79
CA GLU A 159 -12.23 -21.27 -8.05
C GLU A 159 -12.80 -21.92 -6.79
N LYS A 160 -12.13 -21.78 -5.64
CA LYS A 160 -12.47 -22.52 -4.41
C LYS A 160 -13.27 -21.74 -3.40
N LYS A 161 -13.31 -20.40 -3.49
CA LYS A 161 -13.96 -19.49 -2.52
C LYS A 161 -13.56 -19.72 -1.05
N ILE A 162 -12.42 -20.36 -0.81
CA ILE A 162 -11.91 -20.74 0.51
C ILE A 162 -10.62 -19.97 0.75
N PHE A 163 -10.52 -19.29 1.87
CA PHE A 163 -9.25 -18.67 2.30
C PHE A 163 -8.33 -19.76 2.84
N THR A 164 -7.11 -19.79 2.34
CA THR A 164 -6.05 -20.68 2.85
C THR A 164 -5.00 -19.81 3.52
N ASN A 165 -4.71 -20.09 4.78
CA ASN A 165 -3.65 -19.41 5.51
C ASN A 165 -2.30 -20.05 5.19
N TYR A 166 -1.31 -19.22 4.92
CA TYR A 166 0.10 -19.58 4.82
C TYR A 166 0.87 -18.84 5.91
N PRO A 167 0.99 -19.43 7.11
CA PRO A 167 1.71 -18.79 8.20
C PRO A 167 3.17 -18.58 7.81
N MET A 168 3.63 -17.34 7.89
CA MET A 168 5.02 -17.01 7.63
C MET A 168 5.85 -17.29 8.88
N LYS A 169 6.61 -18.38 8.84
CA LYS A 169 7.57 -18.73 9.89
C LYS A 169 8.97 -18.45 9.38
N SER A 170 9.79 -17.88 10.21
CA SER A 170 11.22 -17.72 9.94
C SER A 170 11.98 -18.90 10.54
N SER A 171 13.01 -19.37 9.85
CA SER A 171 14.00 -20.27 10.42
C SER A 171 14.76 -19.65 11.59
N LEU A 172 14.82 -18.28 11.62
CA LEU A 172 15.48 -17.51 12.68
C LEU A 172 14.58 -17.27 13.90
N GLU A 173 13.25 -17.25 13.70
CA GLU A 173 12.24 -17.04 14.76
C GLU A 173 11.09 -18.04 14.59
N PRO A 174 11.29 -19.33 14.85
CA PRO A 174 10.34 -20.40 14.51
C PRO A 174 9.04 -20.35 15.30
N TYR A 175 8.99 -19.60 16.39
CA TYR A 175 7.84 -19.53 17.30
C TYR A 175 6.97 -18.28 17.09
N GLN A 176 7.34 -17.36 16.21
CA GLN A 176 6.59 -16.14 15.94
C GLN A 176 6.06 -16.11 14.50
N ASN A 177 4.80 -15.76 14.36
CA ASN A 177 4.26 -15.38 13.07
C ASN A 177 4.86 -14.03 12.65
N LEU A 178 5.26 -13.93 11.40
CA LEU A 178 5.87 -12.72 10.86
C LEU A 178 4.79 -11.82 10.26
N LYS A 179 4.89 -10.55 10.56
CA LYS A 179 4.05 -9.52 9.95
C LYS A 179 4.44 -9.32 8.49
N VAL A 180 3.47 -9.43 7.59
CA VAL A 180 3.63 -9.10 6.17
C VAL A 180 3.04 -7.72 5.93
N ASN A 181 3.83 -6.81 5.36
CA ASN A 181 3.44 -5.41 5.13
C ASN A 181 3.19 -5.11 3.65
N ALA A 182 3.88 -5.80 2.75
CA ALA A 182 3.79 -5.54 1.31
C ALA A 182 3.80 -6.83 0.49
N LEU A 183 3.08 -6.80 -0.62
CA LEU A 183 2.96 -7.88 -1.58
C LEU A 183 3.34 -7.38 -2.98
N TYR A 184 4.17 -8.15 -3.70
CA TYR A 184 4.52 -7.88 -5.08
C TYR A 184 4.61 -9.18 -5.90
N GLU A 185 3.99 -9.22 -7.07
CA GLU A 185 4.08 -10.38 -7.94
C GLU A 185 5.42 -10.41 -8.67
N TRP A 186 6.39 -11.19 -8.16
CA TRP A 186 7.71 -11.38 -8.76
C TRP A 186 7.64 -12.03 -10.14
N ASN A 187 6.81 -13.06 -10.23
CA ASN A 187 6.39 -13.72 -11.46
C ASN A 187 5.12 -14.53 -11.21
N LYS A 188 4.56 -15.16 -12.24
CA LYS A 188 3.32 -15.95 -12.14
C LYS A 188 3.29 -17.02 -11.03
N ASN A 189 4.44 -17.49 -10.59
CA ASN A 189 4.56 -18.56 -9.57
C ASN A 189 5.10 -18.05 -8.23
N VAL A 190 5.67 -16.87 -8.17
CA VAL A 190 6.38 -16.38 -6.98
C VAL A 190 5.88 -14.99 -6.59
N LEU A 191 5.55 -14.81 -5.32
CA LEU A 191 5.37 -13.52 -4.69
C LEU A 191 6.64 -13.10 -3.96
N LEU A 192 6.93 -11.81 -4.02
CA LEU A 192 7.87 -11.15 -3.14
C LEU A 192 7.09 -10.48 -2.03
N LEU A 193 7.44 -10.80 -0.79
CA LEU A 193 6.78 -10.35 0.42
C LEU A 193 7.70 -9.39 1.16
N GLY A 194 7.17 -8.24 1.56
CA GLY A 194 7.81 -7.37 2.54
C GLY A 194 7.45 -7.82 3.94
N VAL A 195 8.43 -8.19 4.74
CA VAL A 195 8.23 -8.89 6.01
C VAL A 195 8.97 -8.18 7.13
N ASP A 196 8.30 -8.00 8.27
CA ASP A 196 8.90 -7.45 9.47
C ASP A 196 10.08 -8.28 9.96
N LYS A 197 11.08 -7.64 10.54
CA LYS A 197 12.30 -8.20 11.14
C LYS A 197 13.25 -8.91 10.17
N ILE A 198 12.74 -9.53 9.11
CA ILE A 198 13.54 -10.28 8.14
C ILE A 198 13.75 -9.55 6.82
N GLY A 199 13.07 -8.41 6.57
CA GLY A 199 13.17 -7.63 5.34
C GLY A 199 12.24 -8.14 4.24
N PHE A 200 12.69 -9.08 3.41
CA PHE A 200 11.83 -9.64 2.37
C PHE A 200 12.01 -11.16 2.20
N SER A 201 11.02 -11.80 1.58
CA SER A 201 11.04 -13.23 1.27
C SER A 201 10.34 -13.53 -0.05
N PHE A 202 10.68 -14.68 -0.63
CA PHE A 202 10.04 -15.21 -1.83
C PHE A 202 9.10 -16.34 -1.44
N TYR A 203 7.84 -16.20 -1.80
CA TYR A 203 6.82 -17.23 -1.60
C TYR A 203 6.52 -17.92 -2.93
N ASP A 204 6.83 -19.21 -3.03
CA ASP A 204 6.49 -20.04 -4.18
C ASP A 204 5.03 -20.51 -4.06
N LYS A 205 4.18 -20.03 -4.96
CA LYS A 205 2.73 -20.32 -4.99
C LYS A 205 2.42 -21.78 -5.32
N LYS A 206 3.33 -22.50 -5.99
CA LYS A 206 3.12 -23.90 -6.37
C LYS A 206 3.43 -24.87 -5.22
N VAL A 207 4.53 -24.60 -4.53
CA VAL A 207 5.04 -25.47 -3.47
C VAL A 207 4.49 -25.04 -2.10
N GLY A 208 4.00 -23.82 -1.99
CA GLY A 208 3.58 -23.24 -0.71
C GLY A 208 4.74 -22.96 0.23
N LYS A 209 5.94 -22.70 -0.31
CA LYS A 209 7.14 -22.50 0.48
C LYS A 209 7.57 -21.03 0.49
N ASN A 210 7.85 -20.52 1.67
CA ASN A 210 8.48 -19.23 1.87
C ASN A 210 9.99 -19.40 2.06
N THR A 211 10.80 -18.56 1.39
CA THR A 211 12.27 -18.55 1.50
C THR A 211 12.72 -17.13 1.75
N GLY A 212 13.25 -16.85 2.94
CA GLY A 212 13.81 -15.55 3.29
C GLY A 212 15.06 -15.23 2.46
N TYR A 213 15.31 -13.95 2.20
CA TYR A 213 16.50 -13.56 1.43
C TYR A 213 17.80 -14.06 2.06
N LYS A 214 17.87 -14.15 3.39
CA LYS A 214 19.06 -14.66 4.12
C LYS A 214 19.33 -16.14 3.89
N GLU A 215 18.34 -16.90 3.48
CA GLU A 215 18.47 -18.34 3.13
C GLU A 215 19.04 -18.52 1.72
N ILE A 216 19.10 -17.46 0.91
CA ILE A 216 19.65 -17.46 -0.44
C ILE A 216 21.06 -16.89 -0.35
N SER A 217 22.08 -17.74 -0.51
CA SER A 217 23.49 -17.40 -0.26
C SER A 217 23.93 -16.08 -0.89
N LYS A 218 23.60 -15.86 -2.17
CA LYS A 218 23.94 -14.62 -2.89
C LYS A 218 23.27 -13.37 -2.31
N TYR A 219 22.05 -13.50 -1.82
CA TYR A 219 21.29 -12.39 -1.23
C TYR A 219 21.73 -12.12 0.20
N ASN A 220 22.13 -13.14 0.94
CA ASN A 220 22.71 -12.95 2.26
C ASN A 220 23.99 -12.08 2.20
N GLU A 221 24.84 -12.30 1.20
CA GLU A 221 26.02 -11.45 0.99
C GLU A 221 25.65 -10.03 0.51
N LEU A 222 24.70 -9.92 -0.41
CA LEU A 222 24.27 -8.64 -0.98
C LEU A 222 23.59 -7.74 0.06
N PHE A 223 22.88 -8.31 1.02
CA PHE A 223 22.08 -7.61 1.99
C PHE A 223 22.58 -7.74 3.43
N LYS A 224 23.91 -7.82 3.62
CA LYS A 224 24.55 -7.93 4.96
C LYS A 224 24.07 -6.86 5.96
N GLN A 225 23.73 -5.67 5.48
CA GLN A 225 23.30 -4.54 6.30
C GLN A 225 21.87 -4.09 5.91
N TRP A 226 20.92 -5.01 5.97
CA TRP A 226 19.53 -4.65 5.70
C TRP A 226 19.00 -3.69 6.78
N PRO A 227 18.56 -2.47 6.42
CA PRO A 227 18.38 -1.38 7.40
C PRO A 227 17.01 -1.34 8.06
N GLY A 228 16.09 -2.28 7.79
CA GLY A 228 14.77 -2.19 8.41
C GLY A 228 13.71 -3.09 7.79
N ASN A 229 12.48 -2.91 8.27
CA ASN A 229 11.32 -3.65 7.82
C ASN A 229 10.82 -3.10 6.48
N VAL A 230 10.54 -3.96 5.51
CA VAL A 230 9.96 -3.54 4.23
C VAL A 230 8.50 -3.17 4.44
N GLN A 231 8.15 -1.94 4.07
CA GLN A 231 6.78 -1.42 4.10
C GLN A 231 6.17 -1.35 2.70
N PHE A 232 7.01 -1.14 1.68
CA PHE A 232 6.57 -0.97 0.31
C PHE A 232 7.55 -1.63 -0.68
N ILE A 233 7.02 -2.22 -1.74
CA ILE A 233 7.78 -2.81 -2.84
C ILE A 233 7.32 -2.17 -4.13
N PHE A 234 8.25 -1.58 -4.88
CA PHE A 234 7.95 -0.87 -6.11
C PHE A 234 8.87 -1.36 -7.24
N LYS A 235 8.29 -1.69 -8.39
CA LYS A 235 9.03 -2.00 -9.62
C LYS A 235 9.05 -0.77 -10.50
N HIS A 236 10.26 -0.27 -10.79
CA HIS A 236 10.40 0.86 -11.69
C HIS A 236 9.85 0.53 -13.09
N PRO A 237 8.97 1.37 -13.69
CA PRO A 237 8.26 1.03 -14.92
C PRO A 237 9.17 0.87 -16.13
N SER A 238 10.21 1.69 -16.27
CA SER A 238 11.11 1.72 -17.43
C SER A 238 12.51 1.16 -17.16
N LYS A 239 12.97 1.14 -15.91
CA LYS A 239 14.29 0.62 -15.53
C LYS A 239 14.20 -0.81 -15.00
N LYS A 240 15.27 -1.56 -15.11
CA LYS A 240 15.40 -2.88 -14.47
C LYS A 240 15.72 -2.73 -12.99
N GLU A 241 14.86 -2.04 -12.25
CA GLU A 241 15.05 -1.72 -10.84
C GLU A 241 13.86 -2.19 -10.00
N LEU A 242 14.16 -2.68 -8.82
CA LEU A 242 13.21 -2.97 -7.76
C LEU A 242 13.55 -2.12 -6.55
N TRP A 243 12.58 -1.41 -6.02
CA TRP A 243 12.76 -0.47 -4.93
C TRP A 243 12.03 -0.97 -3.69
N PHE A 244 12.69 -0.87 -2.55
CA PHE A 244 12.12 -1.21 -1.26
C PHE A 244 12.03 0.04 -0.40
N GLY A 245 10.82 0.42 -0.03
CA GLY A 245 10.58 1.38 1.02
C GLY A 245 10.60 0.68 2.38
N THR A 246 11.37 1.19 3.32
CA THR A 246 11.55 0.55 4.62
C THR A 246 11.05 1.42 5.76
N GLN A 247 10.77 0.80 6.89
CA GLN A 247 10.56 1.48 8.16
C GLN A 247 11.91 1.70 8.85
N PHE A 248 12.27 2.94 9.12
CA PHE A 248 13.50 3.39 9.77
C PHE A 248 14.81 3.23 8.96
N GLY A 249 14.75 2.71 7.74
CA GLY A 249 15.94 2.48 6.91
C GLY A 249 15.95 3.27 5.59
N GLY A 250 14.93 4.07 5.32
CA GLY A 250 14.84 4.83 4.07
C GLY A 250 14.52 3.98 2.85
N LEU A 251 15.10 4.34 1.72
CA LEU A 251 14.87 3.72 0.42
C LEU A 251 16.07 2.85 0.00
N ILE A 252 15.76 1.67 -0.56
CA ILE A 252 16.74 0.76 -1.15
C ILE A 252 16.37 0.54 -2.62
N ILE A 253 17.31 0.85 -3.53
CA ILE A 253 17.15 0.66 -4.97
C ILE A 253 18.01 -0.50 -5.41
N CYS A 254 17.41 -1.56 -5.92
CA CYS A 254 18.11 -2.75 -6.38
C CYS A 254 18.03 -2.90 -7.89
N GLN A 255 19.16 -3.19 -8.53
CA GLN A 255 19.25 -3.50 -9.94
C GLN A 255 18.85 -4.95 -10.22
N LEU A 256 18.11 -5.17 -11.28
CA LEU A 256 17.71 -6.49 -11.74
C LEU A 256 18.50 -6.90 -12.97
N LYS A 257 19.15 -8.06 -12.89
CA LYS A 257 19.78 -8.73 -14.01
C LYS A 257 19.24 -10.16 -14.11
N ASP A 258 18.81 -10.55 -15.29
CA ASP A 258 18.25 -11.90 -15.56
C ASP A 258 17.14 -12.32 -14.57
N ARG A 259 16.28 -11.37 -14.22
CA ARG A 259 15.20 -11.51 -13.22
C ARG A 259 15.69 -11.80 -11.80
N GLU A 260 16.92 -11.43 -11.47
CA GLU A 260 17.51 -11.57 -10.16
C GLU A 260 18.01 -10.21 -9.66
N ILE A 261 18.05 -10.04 -8.35
CA ILE A 261 18.66 -8.86 -7.74
C ILE A 261 20.18 -9.01 -7.83
N SER A 262 20.84 -8.07 -8.49
CA SER A 262 22.29 -8.13 -8.77
C SER A 262 23.12 -7.18 -7.92
N SER A 263 22.57 -6.01 -7.59
CA SER A 263 23.23 -5.01 -6.72
C SER A 263 22.16 -4.12 -6.09
N CYS A 264 22.49 -3.46 -4.97
CA CYS A 264 21.59 -2.53 -4.32
C CYS A 264 22.32 -1.28 -3.85
N GLN A 265 21.63 -0.15 -3.94
CA GLN A 265 22.07 1.14 -3.43
C GLN A 265 21.13 1.57 -2.30
N TYR A 266 21.71 2.04 -1.21
CA TYR A 266 21.00 2.43 0.00
C TYR A 266 20.93 3.95 0.10
N TYR A 267 19.73 4.48 0.21
CA TYR A 267 19.45 5.90 0.48
C TYR A 267 18.97 6.01 1.93
N LEU A 268 19.96 5.96 2.85
CA LEU A 268 19.70 5.96 4.28
C LEU A 268 19.63 7.39 4.80
N HIS A 269 18.60 7.74 5.51
CA HIS A 269 18.37 9.05 6.10
C HIS A 269 19.56 9.54 6.95
N HIS A 270 20.10 8.69 7.82
CA HIS A 270 21.16 9.05 8.74
C HIS A 270 22.54 9.30 8.11
N LEU A 271 22.71 9.06 6.80
CA LEU A 271 23.98 9.32 6.11
C LEU A 271 24.08 10.74 5.54
N GLY A 272 23.08 11.60 5.76
CA GLY A 272 23.11 13.03 5.44
C GLY A 272 23.20 13.40 3.95
N LYS A 273 23.16 12.40 3.06
CA LYS A 273 23.31 12.60 1.60
C LYS A 273 21.98 12.76 0.86
N THR A 274 20.88 12.45 1.50
CA THR A 274 19.53 12.52 0.90
C THR A 274 18.53 13.06 1.92
N LYS A 275 17.59 13.86 1.44
CA LYS A 275 16.43 14.31 2.25
C LYS A 275 15.26 13.32 2.21
N ILE A 276 15.50 12.07 1.85
CA ILE A 276 14.47 11.01 1.86
C ILE A 276 14.28 10.57 3.32
N GLY A 277 13.05 10.61 3.80
CA GLY A 277 12.72 10.25 5.17
C GLY A 277 13.07 8.80 5.54
N SER A 278 13.06 8.53 6.83
CA SER A 278 13.44 7.21 7.36
C SER A 278 12.36 6.14 7.15
N CYS A 279 11.10 6.52 7.21
CA CYS A 279 9.95 5.64 6.96
C CYS A 279 9.34 5.93 5.60
N ILE A 280 9.48 5.01 4.66
CA ILE A 280 8.88 5.14 3.33
C ILE A 280 7.52 4.46 3.34
N ASN A 281 6.48 5.24 3.14
CA ASN A 281 5.10 4.79 3.20
C ASN A 281 4.49 4.50 1.83
N SER A 282 4.99 5.15 0.78
CA SER A 282 4.46 4.98 -0.59
C SER A 282 5.47 5.39 -1.64
N ILE A 283 5.48 4.67 -2.77
CA ILE A 283 6.32 4.96 -3.93
C ILE A 283 5.47 4.76 -5.17
N ILE A 284 5.47 5.72 -6.07
CA ILE A 284 4.79 5.62 -7.36
C ILE A 284 5.65 6.22 -8.47
N SER A 285 5.32 5.88 -9.72
CA SER A 285 5.87 6.56 -10.88
C SER A 285 4.80 7.40 -11.54
N ASP A 286 5.18 8.56 -12.00
CA ASP A 286 4.34 9.34 -12.88
C ASP A 286 4.49 8.89 -14.34
N LYS A 287 3.61 9.37 -15.24
CA LYS A 287 3.66 9.01 -16.66
C LYS A 287 4.86 9.63 -17.37
N ASP A 288 5.44 10.72 -16.84
CA ASP A 288 6.69 11.29 -17.35
C ASP A 288 7.90 10.51 -16.87
N GLY A 289 7.67 9.47 -16.04
CA GLY A 289 8.70 8.58 -15.52
C GLY A 289 9.38 9.11 -14.26
N ASN A 290 8.91 10.20 -13.65
CA ASN A 290 9.42 10.64 -12.36
C ASN A 290 8.92 9.69 -11.27
N ILE A 291 9.71 9.49 -10.22
CA ILE A 291 9.36 8.66 -9.08
C ILE A 291 9.07 9.53 -7.86
N TRP A 292 7.95 9.31 -7.27
CA TRP A 292 7.45 10.04 -6.11
C TRP A 292 7.49 9.16 -4.89
N ILE A 293 8.02 9.69 -3.81
CA ILE A 293 8.28 8.96 -2.58
C ILE A 293 7.67 9.74 -1.42
N GLY A 294 6.65 9.15 -0.78
CA GLY A 294 6.06 9.65 0.44
C GLY A 294 6.69 9.02 1.66
N SER A 295 7.11 9.86 2.60
CA SER A 295 7.78 9.43 3.82
C SER A 295 7.21 10.13 5.06
N ASP A 296 7.72 9.77 6.22
CA ASP A 296 7.43 10.43 7.49
C ASP A 296 7.97 11.87 7.57
N GLU A 297 8.91 12.24 6.70
CA GLU A 297 9.51 13.57 6.64
C GLU A 297 9.02 14.41 5.45
N GLY A 298 8.12 13.86 4.64
CA GLY A 298 7.55 14.60 3.53
C GLY A 298 7.61 13.89 2.19
N LEU A 299 7.63 14.66 1.13
CA LEU A 299 7.60 14.19 -0.25
C LEU A 299 8.92 14.42 -0.95
N ASN A 300 9.39 13.39 -1.63
CA ASN A 300 10.54 13.46 -2.51
C ASN A 300 10.16 13.06 -3.94
N ILE A 301 10.74 13.71 -4.93
CA ILE A 301 10.56 13.40 -6.33
C ILE A 301 11.94 13.14 -6.94
N ILE A 302 12.10 11.99 -7.58
CA ILE A 302 13.26 11.71 -8.41
C ILE A 302 12.84 11.88 -9.85
N THR A 303 13.37 12.89 -10.52
CA THR A 303 13.03 13.19 -11.91
C THR A 303 13.72 12.21 -12.87
N THR A 304 13.25 12.15 -14.11
CA THR A 304 13.86 11.34 -15.18
C THR A 304 15.34 11.68 -15.44
N ASN A 305 15.75 12.92 -15.12
CA ASN A 305 17.14 13.37 -15.20
C ASN A 305 17.97 12.98 -13.98
N ASN A 306 17.41 12.19 -13.04
CA ASN A 306 17.97 11.83 -11.74
C ASN A 306 18.17 13.00 -10.76
N ASP A 307 17.56 14.14 -11.00
CA ASP A 307 17.50 15.22 -10.02
C ASP A 307 16.52 14.84 -8.91
N THR A 308 16.89 15.09 -7.67
CA THR A 308 16.01 14.86 -6.52
C THR A 308 15.46 16.18 -6.06
N LEU A 309 14.15 16.36 -6.20
CA LEU A 309 13.42 17.46 -5.62
C LEU A 309 12.84 17.01 -4.29
N SER A 310 13.08 17.75 -3.24
CA SER A 310 12.55 17.46 -1.91
C SER A 310 11.62 18.57 -1.47
N TYR A 311 10.46 18.20 -1.01
CA TYR A 311 9.51 19.12 -0.41
C TYR A 311 9.41 18.76 1.07
N ASP A 312 9.94 19.61 1.91
CA ASP A 312 9.78 19.50 3.36
C ASP A 312 8.32 19.77 3.68
N THR A 313 7.60 18.72 4.03
CA THR A 313 6.28 18.88 4.64
C THR A 313 6.43 18.56 6.11
N TYR A 314 5.98 19.43 6.98
CA TYR A 314 5.94 19.15 8.42
C TYR A 314 4.97 18.03 8.79
N ASN A 315 4.35 17.39 7.80
CA ASN A 315 3.34 16.35 7.94
C ASN A 315 3.77 15.05 7.29
N ARG A 316 3.63 13.99 8.02
CA ARG A 316 3.84 12.62 7.58
C ARG A 316 2.96 12.28 6.38
N ILE A 317 3.56 11.89 5.26
CA ILE A 317 2.85 11.39 4.08
C ILE A 317 2.67 9.90 4.23
N GLN A 318 1.42 9.45 4.27
CA GLN A 318 1.09 8.02 4.39
C GLN A 318 0.93 7.35 3.04
N CYS A 319 0.54 8.09 2.01
CA CYS A 319 0.24 7.52 0.71
C CYS A 319 0.49 8.54 -0.40
N ILE A 320 1.15 8.16 -1.50
CA ILE A 320 1.36 8.96 -2.71
C ILE A 320 0.71 8.31 -3.91
N TYR A 321 0.13 9.11 -4.80
CA TYR A 321 -0.40 8.65 -6.07
C TYR A 321 -0.22 9.67 -7.21
N GLN A 322 -0.17 9.18 -8.46
CA GLN A 322 -0.03 10.00 -9.64
C GLN A 322 -1.18 9.85 -10.65
N ASP A 323 -1.29 10.89 -11.46
CA ASP A 323 -2.28 11.10 -12.49
C ASP A 323 -1.83 10.74 -13.93
N HIS A 324 -2.80 10.51 -14.86
CA HIS A 324 -2.56 10.23 -16.27
C HIS A 324 -2.12 11.46 -17.11
N THR A 325 -2.04 12.65 -16.54
CA THR A 325 -1.68 13.88 -17.29
C THR A 325 -0.31 14.48 -16.95
N ALA A 326 0.53 13.83 -16.12
CA ALA A 326 1.91 14.21 -15.81
C ALA A 326 2.12 15.33 -14.79
N THR A 327 1.23 15.58 -13.88
CA THR A 327 1.55 16.48 -12.78
C THR A 327 1.36 15.78 -11.45
N VAL A 328 2.40 15.78 -10.64
CA VAL A 328 2.39 15.22 -9.30
C VAL A 328 2.37 16.35 -8.27
N LEU A 329 1.66 16.14 -7.20
CA LEU A 329 1.60 17.07 -6.10
C LEU A 329 1.65 16.40 -4.74
N ALA A 330 2.42 17.04 -3.90
CA ALA A 330 2.42 16.82 -2.48
C ALA A 330 1.57 17.86 -1.78
N LEU A 331 0.87 17.46 -0.75
CA LEU A 331 0.20 18.41 0.12
C LEU A 331 1.22 18.99 1.11
N ILE A 332 1.46 20.27 1.02
CA ILE A 332 2.20 21.05 2.02
C ILE A 332 1.17 21.63 2.99
N HIS A 333 1.35 21.39 4.27
CA HIS A 333 0.65 22.15 5.30
C HIS A 333 1.18 23.57 5.29
N ILE A 334 0.33 24.53 4.96
CA ILE A 334 0.59 25.94 5.25
C ILE A 334 -0.17 26.26 6.54
N SER A 335 0.59 26.44 7.61
CA SER A 335 0.09 26.94 8.90
C SER A 335 -0.47 28.34 8.77
#